data_95591b97e6480939a2a44e596a2263bf
#
_entry.id   95591b97e6480939a2a44e596a2263bf
#
_cell.length_a   1.000
_cell.length_b   1.000
_cell.length_c   1.000
_cell.angle_alpha   90.00
_cell.angle_beta   90.00
_cell.angle_gamma   90.00
#
_symmetry.space_group_name_H-M   'P 1'
#
loop_
_entity.id
_entity.type
_entity.pdbx_description
1 polymer ?
#
loop_
_entity_poly.entity_id
_entity_poly.type
_entity_poly.pdbx_seq_one_letter_code
_entity_poly.pdbx_strand_id
1 'polypeptide(L)'
;MSNKKVYYNLYSEFYNVNKYRKLKSITHHGNNRLDHINRVSKLSFHVSKLLKLDYVSCTRGAMLHDFFTSDDLKRKKYSKFLKEHPRIALDNSKNYFKLNEIEEDIILSHMFHSVKGKP
;
A
#
# COMPACT_ATOMS: atom_id res chain seq x y z
N MET A 1 -16.55 -5.35 -17.51
CA MET A 1 -15.10 -5.11 -17.51
C MET A 1 -14.39 -6.26 -16.82
N SER A 2 -13.28 -6.72 -17.37
CA SER A 2 -12.58 -7.84 -16.78
C SER A 2 -11.93 -7.44 -15.46
N ASN A 3 -11.69 -8.44 -14.61
CA ASN A 3 -11.03 -8.18 -13.34
C ASN A 3 -9.65 -7.56 -13.54
N LYS A 4 -8.94 -8.03 -14.57
CA LYS A 4 -7.63 -7.50 -14.88
C LYS A 4 -7.70 -6.01 -15.17
N LYS A 5 -8.69 -5.60 -15.95
CA LYS A 5 -8.83 -4.22 -16.32
C LYS A 5 -9.22 -3.35 -15.13
N VAL A 6 -10.10 -3.85 -14.28
CA VAL A 6 -10.48 -3.13 -13.08
C VAL A 6 -9.26 -2.92 -12.19
N TYR A 7 -8.48 -3.98 -11.98
CA TYR A 7 -7.29 -3.89 -11.14
C TYR A 7 -6.32 -2.84 -11.69
N TYR A 8 -6.03 -2.88 -12.98
CA TYR A 8 -5.07 -1.94 -13.55
C TYR A 8 -5.59 -0.52 -13.63
N ASN A 9 -6.90 -0.33 -13.70
CA ASN A 9 -7.45 1.00 -13.62
C ASN A 9 -7.20 1.61 -12.24
N LEU A 10 -7.36 0.80 -11.19
CA LEU A 10 -7.08 1.27 -9.84
C LEU A 10 -5.60 1.58 -9.67
N TYR A 11 -4.77 0.71 -10.22
CA TYR A 11 -3.33 0.87 -10.10
C TYR A 11 -2.82 2.12 -10.80
N SER A 12 -3.42 2.45 -11.94
CA SER A 12 -2.93 3.55 -12.76
C SER A 12 -3.02 4.90 -12.05
N GLU A 13 -3.97 5.06 -11.17
CA GLU A 13 -4.08 6.30 -10.41
C GLU A 13 -2.79 6.54 -9.62
N PHE A 14 -2.28 5.48 -8.99
CA PHE A 14 -1.09 5.61 -8.16
C PHE A 14 0.17 5.63 -9.01
N TYR A 15 0.21 4.83 -10.05
CA TYR A 15 1.38 4.74 -10.90
C TYR A 15 1.65 6.05 -11.64
N ASN A 16 0.66 6.91 -11.77
CA ASN A 16 0.87 8.21 -12.41
C ASN A 16 1.64 9.17 -11.53
N VAL A 17 1.78 8.87 -10.23
CA VAL A 17 2.54 9.72 -9.33
C VAL A 17 3.99 9.25 -9.31
N ASN A 18 4.90 10.18 -9.61
CA ASN A 18 6.31 9.85 -9.71
C ASN A 18 6.88 9.20 -8.45
N LYS A 19 6.50 9.70 -7.30
CA LYS A 19 6.99 9.14 -6.05
C LYS A 19 6.58 7.66 -5.91
N TYR A 20 5.39 7.32 -6.36
CA TYR A 20 4.92 5.95 -6.29
C TYR A 20 5.74 5.07 -7.24
N ARG A 21 6.00 5.56 -8.46
CA ARG A 21 6.80 4.80 -9.41
C ARG A 21 8.21 4.54 -8.92
N LYS A 22 8.73 5.42 -8.08
CA LYS A 22 10.07 5.24 -7.55
C LYS A 22 10.19 4.02 -6.65
N LEU A 23 9.08 3.48 -6.21
CA LEU A 23 9.11 2.29 -5.37
C LEU A 23 9.76 1.12 -6.09
N LYS A 24 9.72 1.11 -7.42
CA LYS A 24 10.32 0.00 -8.14
C LYS A 24 11.85 0.04 -8.08
N SER A 25 12.43 1.14 -7.65
CA SER A 25 13.88 1.20 -7.51
C SER A 25 14.35 0.72 -6.14
N ILE A 26 13.43 0.39 -5.25
CA ILE A 26 13.77 -0.10 -3.92
C ILE A 26 13.74 -1.62 -3.99
N THR A 27 14.90 -2.25 -3.85
CA THR A 27 14.95 -3.70 -3.95
C THR A 27 15.14 -4.35 -2.59
N HIS A 28 14.65 -5.58 -2.48
CA HIS A 28 14.77 -6.32 -1.26
C HIS A 28 14.73 -7.79 -1.64
N HIS A 29 15.81 -8.51 -1.39
CA HIS A 29 15.90 -9.92 -1.71
C HIS A 29 15.61 -10.22 -3.18
N GLY A 30 16.11 -9.37 -4.06
CA GLY A 30 15.96 -9.62 -5.48
C GLY A 30 14.64 -9.14 -6.10
N ASN A 31 13.72 -8.67 -5.28
CA ASN A 31 12.45 -8.15 -5.79
C ASN A 31 12.33 -6.69 -5.43
N ASN A 32 11.69 -5.91 -6.28
CA ASN A 32 11.51 -4.52 -5.91
C ASN A 32 10.20 -4.35 -5.14
N ARG A 33 10.09 -3.22 -4.48
CA ARG A 33 8.94 -2.99 -3.60
C ARG A 33 7.63 -2.96 -4.38
N LEU A 34 7.66 -2.44 -5.59
CA LEU A 34 6.45 -2.37 -6.38
C LEU A 34 5.95 -3.75 -6.77
N ASP A 35 6.87 -4.70 -7.04
CA ASP A 35 6.47 -6.07 -7.32
C ASP A 35 5.79 -6.68 -6.10
N HIS A 36 6.32 -6.40 -4.90
CA HIS A 36 5.72 -6.89 -3.68
C HIS A 36 4.31 -6.33 -3.52
N ILE A 37 4.17 -5.02 -3.74
CA ILE A 37 2.87 -4.37 -3.64
C ILE A 37 1.89 -4.99 -4.61
N ASN A 38 2.34 -5.25 -5.84
CA ASN A 38 1.45 -5.83 -6.84
C ASN A 38 0.99 -7.22 -6.45
N ARG A 39 1.88 -8.03 -5.88
CA ARG A 39 1.48 -9.37 -5.45
C ARG A 39 0.46 -9.30 -4.34
N VAL A 40 0.71 -8.45 -3.36
CA VAL A 40 -0.19 -8.32 -2.22
C VAL A 40 -1.53 -7.75 -2.64
N SER A 41 -1.52 -6.73 -3.48
CA SER A 41 -2.76 -6.07 -3.86
C SER A 41 -3.60 -6.93 -4.80
N LYS A 42 -2.96 -7.75 -5.65
CA LYS A 42 -3.72 -8.67 -6.49
C LYS A 42 -4.40 -9.73 -5.64
N LEU A 43 -3.69 -10.21 -4.62
CA LEU A 43 -4.28 -11.18 -3.72
C LEU A 43 -5.45 -10.54 -2.98
N SER A 44 -5.26 -9.32 -2.49
CA SER A 44 -6.31 -8.61 -1.79
C SER A 44 -7.53 -8.40 -2.68
N PHE A 45 -7.29 -8.06 -3.94
CA PHE A 45 -8.38 -7.85 -4.91
C PHE A 45 -9.21 -9.13 -5.06
N HIS A 46 -8.54 -10.25 -5.30
CA HIS A 46 -9.26 -11.50 -5.53
C HIS A 46 -9.97 -12.01 -4.29
N VAL A 47 -9.30 -11.93 -3.14
CA VAL A 47 -9.92 -12.41 -1.90
C VAL A 47 -11.10 -11.54 -1.51
N SER A 48 -10.96 -10.23 -1.61
CA SER A 48 -12.06 -9.35 -1.21
C SER A 48 -13.25 -9.47 -2.15
N LYS A 49 -12.99 -9.71 -3.44
CA LYS A 49 -14.11 -9.93 -4.36
C LYS A 49 -14.82 -11.24 -4.01
N LEU A 50 -14.06 -12.26 -3.70
CA LEU A 50 -14.63 -13.56 -3.36
C LEU A 50 -15.48 -13.45 -2.11
N LEU A 51 -15.04 -12.69 -1.14
CA LEU A 51 -15.76 -12.53 0.12
C LEU A 51 -16.83 -11.45 0.06
N LYS A 52 -16.99 -10.83 -1.11
CA LYS A 52 -18.01 -9.79 -1.32
C LYS A 52 -17.81 -8.58 -0.42
N LEU A 53 -16.55 -8.22 -0.21
CA LEU A 53 -16.21 -7.03 0.55
C LEU A 53 -16.02 -5.85 -0.41
N ASP A 54 -15.73 -4.68 0.14
CA ASP A 54 -15.45 -3.50 -0.66
C ASP A 54 -14.08 -3.70 -1.30
N TYR A 55 -14.05 -4.40 -2.45
CA TYR A 55 -12.78 -4.78 -3.04
C TYR A 55 -12.00 -3.58 -3.58
N VAL A 56 -12.68 -2.52 -3.94
CA VAL A 56 -11.98 -1.32 -4.42
C VAL A 56 -11.15 -0.75 -3.28
N SER A 57 -11.75 -0.55 -2.11
CA SER A 57 -11.03 0.00 -0.97
C SER A 57 -9.96 -0.95 -0.46
N CYS A 58 -10.25 -2.25 -0.45
CA CYS A 58 -9.26 -3.23 0.01
C CYS A 58 -8.04 -3.23 -0.90
N THR A 59 -8.27 -3.15 -2.21
CA THR A 59 -7.18 -3.18 -3.17
C THR A 59 -6.37 -1.89 -3.13
N ARG A 60 -7.05 -0.75 -3.06
CA ARG A 60 -6.35 0.53 -2.99
C ARG A 60 -5.51 0.62 -1.71
N GLY A 61 -6.07 0.18 -0.59
CA GLY A 61 -5.33 0.17 0.66
C GLY A 61 -4.09 -0.71 0.55
N ALA A 62 -4.23 -1.88 -0.08
CA ALA A 62 -3.10 -2.77 -0.25
C ALA A 62 -2.03 -2.15 -1.16
N MET A 63 -2.46 -1.46 -2.21
CA MET A 63 -1.53 -0.81 -3.13
C MET A 63 -0.71 0.29 -2.45
N LEU A 64 -1.26 0.89 -1.42
CA LEU A 64 -0.61 2.00 -0.74
C LEU A 64 0.09 1.62 0.57
N HIS A 65 -0.06 0.37 1.00
CA HIS A 65 0.41 0.00 2.33
C HIS A 65 1.93 0.12 2.52
N ASP A 66 2.70 0.05 1.45
CA ASP A 66 4.16 0.19 1.53
C ASP A 66 4.66 1.42 0.79
N PHE A 67 3.83 2.44 0.69
CA PHE A 67 4.19 3.64 -0.05
C PHE A 67 5.12 4.54 0.78
N PHE A 68 6.36 4.14 0.89
CA PHE A 68 7.39 4.96 1.52
C PHE A 68 8.74 4.61 0.92
N THR A 69 9.68 5.55 1.00
CA THR A 69 10.99 5.38 0.41
C THR A 69 12.06 5.40 1.49
N SER A 70 13.28 5.09 1.10
CA SER A 70 14.41 5.17 2.03
C SER A 70 14.58 6.58 2.57
N ASP A 71 14.35 7.57 1.71
CA ASP A 71 14.47 8.95 2.15
C ASP A 71 13.44 9.28 3.22
N ASP A 72 12.24 8.73 3.10
CA ASP A 72 11.23 8.94 4.11
C ASP A 72 11.68 8.38 5.46
N LEU A 73 12.30 7.22 5.44
CA LEU A 73 12.75 6.59 6.67
C LEU A 73 13.89 7.35 7.33
N LYS A 74 14.65 8.10 6.54
CA LYS A 74 15.77 8.83 7.09
C LYS A 74 15.37 10.09 7.84
N ARG A 75 14.14 10.53 7.66
CA ARG A 75 13.69 11.70 8.36
C ARG A 75 13.63 11.34 9.81
N LYS A 76 14.30 12.14 10.62
CA LYS A 76 14.42 11.78 11.98
C LYS A 76 13.21 11.37 12.77
N LYS A 77 12.11 11.89 12.54
CA LYS A 77 10.98 11.50 13.33
C LYS A 77 10.52 10.09 13.09
N TYR A 78 10.97 9.47 12.00
CA TYR A 78 10.54 8.11 11.72
C TYR A 78 11.66 7.10 11.87
N SER A 79 12.88 7.56 11.87
CA SER A 79 14.02 6.67 11.69
C SER A 79 14.19 5.57 12.70
N LYS A 80 13.75 5.75 13.86
CA LYS A 80 14.01 4.74 14.88
C LYS A 80 12.97 3.66 15.02
N PHE A 81 11.89 3.72 14.29
CA PHE A 81 10.88 2.71 14.41
C PHE A 81 10.45 2.05 13.13
N LEU A 82 10.67 0.77 13.04
CA LEU A 82 10.14 0.04 11.90
C LEU A 82 8.62 0.08 11.92
N LYS A 83 8.03 0.10 13.10
CA LYS A 83 6.59 0.13 13.17
C LYS A 83 5.98 1.44 12.76
N GLU A 84 6.82 2.42 12.45
CA GLU A 84 6.30 3.66 11.92
C GLU A 84 6.03 3.56 10.43
N HIS A 85 6.46 2.46 9.78
CA HIS A 85 6.25 2.31 8.35
C HIS A 85 4.79 2.52 7.93
N PRO A 86 3.81 1.95 8.63
CA PRO A 86 2.42 2.16 8.22
C PRO A 86 2.01 3.62 8.29
N ARG A 87 2.50 4.33 9.31
CA ARG A 87 2.17 5.72 9.45
C ARG A 87 2.79 6.55 8.33
N ILE A 88 4.03 6.24 7.96
CA ILE A 88 4.68 6.94 6.86
C ILE A 88 3.94 6.69 5.57
N ALA A 89 3.54 5.44 5.33
CA ALA A 89 2.80 5.11 4.13
C ALA A 89 1.46 5.85 4.09
N LEU A 90 0.79 5.95 5.22
CA LEU A 90 -0.48 6.66 5.28
C LEU A 90 -0.28 8.15 5.01
N ASP A 91 0.73 8.78 5.63
CA ASP A 91 0.98 10.18 5.42
C ASP A 91 1.29 10.47 3.95
N ASN A 92 2.13 9.65 3.33
CA ASN A 92 2.43 9.83 1.92
C ASN A 92 1.19 9.67 1.06
N SER A 93 0.39 8.66 1.37
CA SER A 93 -0.82 8.40 0.58
C SER A 93 -1.78 9.57 0.65
N LYS A 94 -1.94 10.15 1.83
CA LYS A 94 -2.86 11.26 1.99
C LYS A 94 -2.35 12.54 1.34
N ASN A 95 -1.05 12.65 1.14
CA ASN A 95 -0.49 13.81 0.47
C ASN A 95 -0.82 13.83 -1.02
N TYR A 96 -1.02 12.67 -1.61
CA TYR A 96 -1.24 12.58 -3.05
C TYR A 96 -2.64 12.13 -3.46
N PHE A 97 -3.36 11.48 -2.55
CA PHE A 97 -4.63 10.86 -2.93
C PHE A 97 -5.70 11.08 -1.89
N LYS A 98 -6.95 10.94 -2.31
CA LYS A 98 -8.06 10.99 -1.37
C LYS A 98 -8.35 9.58 -0.94
N LEU A 99 -8.45 9.34 0.35
CA LEU A 99 -8.67 8.01 0.90
C LEU A 99 -9.92 7.99 1.74
N ASN A 100 -10.58 6.85 1.79
CA ASN A 100 -11.69 6.67 2.70
C ASN A 100 -11.19 5.98 3.96
N GLU A 101 -12.05 5.82 4.95
CA GLU A 101 -11.72 5.23 6.22
C GLU A 101 -11.18 3.81 6.10
N ILE A 102 -11.79 3.03 5.22
CA ILE A 102 -11.36 1.65 5.03
C ILE A 102 -9.93 1.60 4.51
N GLU A 103 -9.63 2.45 3.54
CA GLU A 103 -8.30 2.49 2.96
C GLU A 103 -7.26 2.91 3.99
N GLU A 104 -7.59 3.90 4.81
CA GLU A 104 -6.67 4.34 5.84
C GLU A 104 -6.41 3.24 6.87
N ASP A 105 -7.46 2.54 7.25
CA ASP A 105 -7.33 1.45 8.22
C ASP A 105 -6.46 0.33 7.66
N ILE A 106 -6.62 0.01 6.39
CA ILE A 106 -5.84 -1.05 5.79
C ILE A 106 -4.37 -0.67 5.75
N ILE A 107 -4.07 0.57 5.38
CA ILE A 107 -2.70 1.02 5.33
C ILE A 107 -2.07 0.96 6.71
N LEU A 108 -2.78 1.42 7.72
CA LEU A 108 -2.24 1.41 9.07
C LEU A 108 -2.07 0.02 9.64
N SER A 109 -2.88 -0.92 9.21
CA SER A 109 -2.85 -2.25 9.81
C SER A 109 -2.13 -3.30 8.97
N HIS A 110 -1.44 -2.91 7.91
CA HIS A 110 -0.78 -3.91 7.10
C HIS A 110 0.27 -4.69 7.89
N MET A 111 0.70 -4.13 9.01
CA MET A 111 1.62 -4.84 9.87
C MET A 111 0.89 -5.35 11.09
N PHE A 112 -0.38 -5.67 10.94
CA PHE A 112 -1.18 -6.04 12.08
C PHE A 112 -0.61 -7.20 12.88
N HIS A 113 0.11 -8.08 12.24
CA HIS A 113 0.72 -9.19 12.94
C HIS A 113 1.79 -8.73 13.90
N SER A 114 2.35 -7.56 13.68
CA SER A 114 3.29 -7.02 14.63
C SER A 114 2.61 -6.04 15.54
N VAL A 115 1.47 -5.55 15.14
CA VAL A 115 0.69 -4.69 15.99
C VAL A 115 -0.32 -5.54 16.72
N LYS A 116 -0.01 -6.65 17.09
CA LYS A 116 -0.82 -7.55 17.76
C LYS A 116 -2.10 -7.15 18.26
N GLY A 117 -2.91 -7.96 18.24
CA GLY A 117 -4.15 -7.69 18.80
C GLY A 117 -5.00 -6.74 18.06
N LYS A 118 -4.46 -6.27 17.01
CA LYS A 118 -5.11 -5.32 16.32
C LYS A 118 -5.63 -5.97 15.18
N PRO A 119 -6.64 -6.54 15.17
CA PRO A 119 -7.14 -7.23 14.00
C PRO A 119 -7.78 -6.24 13.10
#